data_5c56c9d3c6165f6657a516a2850dc483
#
_entry.id   5c56c9d3c6165f6657a516a2850dc483
#
_cell.length_a   1.000
_cell.length_b   1.000
_cell.length_c   1.000
_cell.angle_alpha   90.00
_cell.angle_beta   90.00
_cell.angle_gamma   90.00
#
_symmetry.space_group_name_H-M   'P 1'
#
loop_
_entity.id
_entity.type
_entity.pdbx_description
1 polymer ?
#
loop_
_entity_poly.entity_id
_entity_poly.type
_entity_poly.pdbx_seq_one_letter_code
_entity_poly.pdbx_strand_id
1 'polypeptide(L)'
;MAGIPPKFLDLVQKKAFAQLATLMPDGSPQVTPVWFDYDGKNILINSAKGRVKDRNMRRDPRVSLDIIDPDNPYRHLSVRGKVTEITEKGADQHIDQLAKKYTGLDRYQHRQPGEVRVIYKIEPQGAFTMG
;
A
#
# COMPACT_ATOMS: atom_id res chain seq x y z
N MET A 1 -15.76 4.96 -11.87
CA MET A 1 -14.70 5.04 -10.89
C MET A 1 -14.97 4.07 -9.75
N ALA A 2 -13.98 3.26 -9.44
CA ALA A 2 -14.15 2.26 -8.39
C ALA A 2 -13.53 2.75 -7.09
N GLY A 3 -14.36 3.09 -6.12
CA GLY A 3 -13.91 3.31 -4.75
C GLY A 3 -13.91 2.00 -3.96
N ILE A 4 -13.54 2.08 -2.70
CA ILE A 4 -13.62 0.94 -1.80
C ILE A 4 -15.10 0.73 -1.44
N PRO A 5 -15.66 -0.48 -1.65
CA PRO A 5 -17.05 -0.74 -1.27
C PRO A 5 -17.29 -0.46 0.22
N PRO A 6 -18.39 0.22 0.60
CA PRO A 6 -18.61 0.58 1.99
C PRO A 6 -18.56 -0.58 2.98
N LYS A 7 -18.98 -1.78 2.55
CA LYS A 7 -18.96 -2.97 3.41
C LYS A 7 -17.54 -3.44 3.73
N PHE A 8 -16.51 -2.93 3.02
CA PHE A 8 -15.13 -3.34 3.18
C PHE A 8 -14.24 -2.21 3.70
N LEU A 9 -14.82 -1.06 4.07
CA LEU A 9 -14.04 0.05 4.63
C LEU A 9 -13.31 -0.32 5.92
N ASP A 10 -13.84 -1.26 6.68
CA ASP A 10 -13.16 -1.73 7.89
C ASP A 10 -11.81 -2.37 7.58
N LEU A 11 -11.66 -3.02 6.40
CA LEU A 11 -10.39 -3.65 6.02
C LEU A 11 -9.27 -2.64 5.80
N VAL A 12 -9.60 -1.42 5.36
CA VAL A 12 -8.57 -0.39 5.16
C VAL A 12 -8.22 0.34 6.46
N GLN A 13 -8.94 0.07 7.54
CA GLN A 13 -8.70 0.65 8.85
C GLN A 13 -8.06 -0.33 9.84
N LYS A 14 -8.23 -1.64 9.61
CA LYS A 14 -7.64 -2.70 10.42
C LYS A 14 -6.14 -2.80 10.20
N LYS A 15 -5.47 -3.54 11.09
CA LYS A 15 -4.05 -3.89 10.94
C LYS A 15 -3.88 -5.01 9.91
N ALA A 16 -4.48 -4.86 8.75
CA ALA A 16 -4.38 -5.83 7.67
C ALA A 16 -3.20 -5.47 6.76
N PHE A 17 -2.47 -6.47 6.30
CA PHE A 17 -1.42 -6.25 5.32
C PHE A 17 -2.04 -6.26 3.93
N ALA A 18 -1.50 -5.42 3.04
CA ALA A 18 -1.81 -5.51 1.63
C ALA A 18 -0.72 -6.29 0.92
N GLN A 19 -1.13 -7.23 0.07
CA GLN A 19 -0.21 -7.89 -0.84
C GLN A 19 -0.12 -7.01 -2.09
N LEU A 20 0.98 -6.29 -2.21
CA LEU A 20 1.16 -5.32 -3.30
C LEU A 20 1.90 -5.96 -4.46
N ALA A 21 1.27 -5.97 -5.62
CA ALA A 21 1.86 -6.43 -6.88
C ALA A 21 2.28 -5.24 -7.71
N THR A 22 3.54 -5.24 -8.13
CA THR A 22 4.12 -4.26 -9.05
C THR A 22 4.73 -5.00 -10.22
N LEU A 23 5.00 -4.30 -11.33
CA LEU A 23 5.48 -4.94 -12.56
C LEU A 23 6.99 -4.76 -12.73
N MET A 24 7.68 -5.89 -12.91
CA MET A 24 9.10 -5.92 -13.23
C MET A 24 9.34 -5.37 -14.65
N PRO A 25 10.60 -5.09 -15.05
CA PRO A 25 10.89 -4.57 -16.38
C PRO A 25 10.40 -5.44 -17.53
N ASP A 26 10.33 -6.77 -17.33
CA ASP A 26 9.84 -7.70 -18.34
C ASP A 26 8.31 -7.88 -18.31
N GLY A 27 7.61 -7.12 -17.43
CA GLY A 27 6.18 -7.22 -17.27
C GLY A 27 5.71 -8.28 -16.29
N SER A 28 6.61 -9.07 -15.72
CA SER A 28 6.22 -10.07 -14.73
C SER A 28 5.86 -9.38 -13.41
N PRO A 29 4.85 -9.90 -12.69
CA PRO A 29 4.46 -9.30 -11.41
C PRO A 29 5.39 -9.73 -10.27
N GLN A 30 5.66 -8.79 -9.36
CA GLN A 30 6.35 -9.05 -8.10
C GLN A 30 5.39 -8.68 -6.97
N VAL A 31 5.26 -9.54 -5.97
CA VAL A 31 4.32 -9.35 -4.86
C VAL A 31 5.09 -9.30 -3.54
N THR A 32 4.79 -8.28 -2.72
CA THR A 32 5.33 -8.17 -1.36
C THR A 32 4.23 -7.71 -0.41
N PRO A 33 4.23 -8.16 0.86
CA PRO A 33 3.32 -7.63 1.86
C PRO A 33 3.76 -6.24 2.30
N VAL A 34 2.82 -5.33 2.47
CA VAL A 34 3.11 -3.96 2.86
C VAL A 34 2.09 -3.47 3.89
N TRP A 35 2.50 -2.52 4.70
CA TRP A 35 1.59 -1.68 5.46
C TRP A 35 0.95 -0.69 4.51
N PHE A 36 -0.27 -0.28 4.80
CA PHE A 36 -0.94 0.70 3.97
C PHE A 36 -1.88 1.57 4.79
N ASP A 37 -2.31 2.64 4.18
CA ASP A 37 -3.22 3.61 4.73
C ASP A 37 -4.24 3.99 3.66
N TYR A 38 -5.33 4.62 4.07
CA TYR A 38 -6.38 5.05 3.16
C TYR A 38 -6.87 6.43 3.60
N ASP A 39 -6.83 7.39 2.70
CA ASP A 39 -7.20 8.77 3.01
C ASP A 39 -8.66 9.11 2.65
N GLY A 40 -9.47 8.10 2.33
CA GLY A 40 -10.85 8.27 1.87
C GLY A 40 -10.98 8.27 0.36
N LYS A 41 -9.88 8.37 -0.36
CA LYS A 41 -9.85 8.38 -1.82
C LYS A 41 -8.76 7.49 -2.38
N ASN A 42 -7.56 7.60 -1.87
CA ASN A 42 -6.39 6.86 -2.35
C ASN A 42 -5.87 5.90 -1.29
N ILE A 43 -5.28 4.80 -1.74
CA ILE A 43 -4.50 3.92 -0.89
C ILE A 43 -3.07 4.46 -0.87
N LEU A 44 -2.51 4.59 0.34
CA LEU A 44 -1.18 5.16 0.54
C LEU A 44 -0.22 4.07 0.98
N ILE A 45 0.86 3.91 0.22
CA ILE A 45 1.95 2.97 0.54
C ILE A 45 3.19 3.79 0.87
N ASN A 46 3.99 3.30 1.80
CA ASN A 46 5.27 3.92 2.14
C ASN A 46 6.38 2.89 1.92
N SER A 47 7.45 3.30 1.25
CA SER A 47 8.60 2.44 1.03
C SER A 47 9.86 3.29 0.98
N ALA A 48 10.99 2.66 0.70
CA ALA A 48 12.26 3.34 0.58
C ALA A 48 12.67 3.45 -0.89
N LYS A 49 13.16 4.63 -1.25
CA LYS A 49 13.66 4.92 -2.60
C LYS A 49 14.76 3.92 -2.97
N GLY A 50 14.68 3.38 -4.18
CA GLY A 50 15.65 2.43 -4.71
C GLY A 50 15.31 0.97 -4.51
N ARG A 51 14.30 0.63 -3.70
CA ARG A 51 13.83 -0.74 -3.59
C ARG A 51 13.19 -1.20 -4.91
N VAL A 52 13.07 -2.52 -5.09
CA VAL A 52 12.50 -3.07 -6.34
C VAL A 52 11.13 -2.51 -6.61
N LYS A 53 10.23 -2.51 -5.61
CA LYS A 53 8.88 -1.97 -5.80
C LYS A 53 8.89 -0.47 -6.13
N ASP A 54 9.83 0.30 -5.58
CA ASP A 54 9.98 1.72 -5.90
C ASP A 54 10.32 1.91 -7.38
N ARG A 55 11.33 1.20 -7.85
CA ARG A 55 11.72 1.27 -9.26
C ARG A 55 10.61 0.80 -10.19
N ASN A 56 9.89 -0.25 -9.79
CA ASN A 56 8.77 -0.78 -10.56
C ASN A 56 7.65 0.25 -10.70
N MET A 57 7.22 0.87 -9.59
CA MET A 57 6.13 1.84 -9.62
C MET A 57 6.51 3.14 -10.35
N ARG A 58 7.80 3.50 -10.34
CA ARG A 58 8.25 4.68 -11.11
C ARG A 58 8.23 4.40 -12.61
N ARG A 59 8.50 3.16 -13.01
CA ARG A 59 8.55 2.76 -14.42
C ARG A 59 7.15 2.49 -14.96
N ASP A 60 6.30 1.84 -14.16
CA ASP A 60 4.96 1.44 -14.58
C ASP A 60 3.99 1.67 -13.41
N PRO A 61 3.02 2.58 -13.57
CA PRO A 61 2.14 2.95 -12.46
C PRO A 61 1.05 1.91 -12.16
N ARG A 62 0.90 0.87 -12.96
CA ARG A 62 -0.13 -0.15 -12.75
C ARG A 62 0.24 -1.05 -11.57
N VAL A 63 -0.69 -1.17 -10.62
CA VAL A 63 -0.48 -1.99 -9.42
C VAL A 63 -1.76 -2.74 -9.08
N SER A 64 -1.61 -3.76 -8.25
CA SER A 64 -2.75 -4.46 -7.68
C SER A 64 -2.45 -4.76 -6.21
N LEU A 65 -3.48 -4.72 -5.38
CA LEU A 65 -3.35 -5.03 -3.96
C LEU A 65 -4.46 -5.99 -3.57
N ASP A 66 -4.12 -6.95 -2.73
CA ASP A 66 -5.11 -7.80 -2.08
C ASP A 66 -4.99 -7.64 -0.57
N ILE A 67 -6.10 -7.29 0.07
CA ILE A 67 -6.17 -7.04 1.50
C ILE A 67 -7.06 -8.12 2.10
N ILE A 68 -6.45 -9.01 2.89
CA ILE A 68 -7.15 -10.13 3.51
C ILE A 68 -7.53 -9.74 4.93
N ASP A 69 -8.79 -10.01 5.30
CA ASP A 69 -9.26 -9.75 6.66
C ASP A 69 -8.46 -10.61 7.64
N PRO A 70 -7.73 -10.01 8.60
CA PRO A 70 -6.94 -10.78 9.55
C PRO A 70 -7.80 -11.66 10.47
N ASP A 71 -9.08 -11.37 10.59
CA ASP A 71 -10.02 -12.14 11.42
C ASP A 71 -10.77 -13.21 10.64
N ASN A 72 -10.77 -13.11 9.29
CA ASN A 72 -11.46 -14.06 8.43
C ASN A 72 -10.76 -14.16 7.07
N PRO A 73 -9.93 -15.17 6.85
CA PRO A 73 -9.13 -15.28 5.62
C PRO A 73 -9.95 -15.48 4.35
N TYR A 74 -11.23 -15.79 4.47
CA TYR A 74 -12.13 -15.93 3.32
C TYR A 74 -12.76 -14.60 2.91
N ARG A 75 -12.50 -13.54 3.64
CA ARG A 75 -13.00 -12.21 3.34
C ARG A 75 -11.83 -11.34 2.88
N HIS A 76 -11.89 -10.84 1.65
CA HIS A 76 -10.81 -10.01 1.14
C HIS A 76 -11.30 -8.96 0.16
N LEU A 77 -10.47 -7.95 -0.03
CA LEU A 77 -10.69 -6.85 -0.96
C LEU A 77 -9.48 -6.81 -1.90
N SER A 78 -9.73 -7.03 -3.18
CA SER A 78 -8.71 -6.92 -4.22
C SER A 78 -8.94 -5.63 -4.99
N VAL A 79 -7.89 -4.82 -5.11
CA VAL A 79 -7.96 -3.51 -5.77
C VAL A 79 -6.94 -3.46 -6.90
N ARG A 80 -7.40 -3.15 -8.10
CA ARG A 80 -6.53 -2.75 -9.19
C ARG A 80 -6.43 -1.24 -9.16
N GLY A 81 -5.22 -0.72 -9.27
CA GLY A 81 -5.02 0.70 -9.14
C GLY A 81 -3.89 1.24 -9.97
N LYS A 82 -3.74 2.53 -9.89
CA LYS A 82 -2.70 3.28 -10.60
C LYS A 82 -2.02 4.23 -9.63
N VAL A 83 -0.69 4.20 -9.61
CA VAL A 83 0.09 5.17 -8.83
C VAL A 83 -0.03 6.53 -9.52
N THR A 84 -0.61 7.49 -8.82
CA THR A 84 -0.86 8.84 -9.37
C THR A 84 0.12 9.87 -8.83
N GLU A 85 0.76 9.58 -7.70
CA GLU A 85 1.74 10.48 -7.11
C GLU A 85 2.79 9.69 -6.34
N ILE A 86 4.05 10.10 -6.47
CA ILE A 86 5.17 9.55 -5.71
C ILE A 86 5.87 10.76 -5.08
N THR A 87 5.95 10.80 -3.76
CA THR A 87 6.49 11.97 -3.07
C THR A 87 7.32 11.58 -1.84
N GLU A 88 8.40 12.33 -1.62
CA GLU A 88 9.18 12.22 -0.39
C GLU A 88 8.64 13.12 0.71
N LYS A 89 7.82 14.10 0.35
CA LYS A 89 7.29 15.07 1.30
C LYS A 89 6.35 14.40 2.29
N GLY A 90 6.66 14.52 3.57
CA GLY A 90 5.86 13.92 4.64
C GLY A 90 6.05 12.42 4.79
N ALA A 91 6.95 11.80 4.02
CA ALA A 91 7.09 10.34 4.03
C ALA A 91 7.66 9.81 5.35
N ASP A 92 8.53 10.56 6.01
CA ASP A 92 9.08 10.16 7.32
C ASP A 92 7.99 10.16 8.39
N GLN A 93 7.14 11.18 8.40
CA GLN A 93 6.01 11.22 9.33
C GLN A 93 5.00 10.11 9.03
N HIS A 94 4.77 9.85 7.74
CA HIS A 94 3.82 8.83 7.31
C HIS A 94 4.25 7.43 7.74
N ILE A 95 5.53 7.08 7.60
CA ILE A 95 5.98 5.75 8.04
C ILE A 95 5.89 5.61 9.56
N ASP A 96 6.08 6.69 10.32
CA ASP A 96 5.89 6.66 11.76
C ASP A 96 4.41 6.48 12.12
N GLN A 97 3.49 7.11 11.39
CA GLN A 97 2.05 6.91 11.58
C GLN A 97 1.65 5.47 11.27
N LEU A 98 2.20 4.88 10.22
CA LEU A 98 1.97 3.47 9.90
C LEU A 98 2.52 2.55 10.99
N ALA A 99 3.70 2.86 11.51
CA ALA A 99 4.27 2.10 12.63
C ALA A 99 3.34 2.14 13.84
N LYS A 100 2.77 3.30 14.14
CA LYS A 100 1.80 3.45 15.23
C LYS A 100 0.58 2.56 15.01
N LYS A 101 0.04 2.56 13.78
CA LYS A 101 -1.12 1.74 13.43
C LYS A 101 -0.81 0.24 13.59
N TYR A 102 0.33 -0.22 13.10
CA TYR A 102 0.62 -1.65 12.98
C TYR A 102 1.36 -2.24 14.20
N THR A 103 2.16 -1.43 14.90
CA THR A 103 2.97 -1.92 16.03
C THR A 103 2.63 -1.27 17.36
N GLY A 104 1.91 -0.16 17.36
CA GLY A 104 1.63 0.64 18.55
C GLY A 104 2.77 1.57 18.97
N LEU A 105 3.93 1.49 18.30
CA LEU A 105 5.07 2.35 18.60
C LEU A 105 4.98 3.66 17.85
N ASP A 106 5.47 4.75 18.47
CA ASP A 106 5.35 6.08 17.87
C ASP A 106 6.27 6.30 16.67
N ARG A 107 7.30 5.45 16.51
CA ARG A 107 8.28 5.59 15.45
C ARG A 107 8.57 4.26 14.79
N TYR A 108 8.88 4.34 13.50
CA TYR A 108 9.33 3.19 12.73
C TYR A 108 10.71 2.73 13.21
N GLN A 109 10.83 1.46 13.62
CA GLN A 109 12.02 0.93 14.29
C GLN A 109 13.09 0.40 13.33
N HIS A 110 12.77 0.23 12.05
CA HIS A 110 13.66 -0.43 11.07
C HIS A 110 14.28 0.53 10.07
N ARG A 111 14.35 1.81 10.43
CA ARG A 111 14.92 2.85 9.58
C ARG A 111 16.43 2.62 9.43
N GLN A 112 16.91 2.62 8.18
CA GLN A 112 18.34 2.42 7.88
C GLN A 112 19.02 3.76 7.63
N PRO A 113 20.34 3.87 7.92
CA PRO A 113 21.09 5.09 7.58
C PRO A 113 21.03 5.40 6.09
N GLY A 114 20.77 6.67 5.75
CA GLY A 114 20.68 7.11 4.38
C GLY A 114 19.41 6.72 3.64
N GLU A 115 18.47 6.06 4.33
CA GLU A 115 17.19 5.65 3.75
C GLU A 115 16.32 6.88 3.47
N VAL A 116 15.80 6.96 2.24
CA VAL A 116 14.86 8.00 1.85
C VAL A 116 13.49 7.37 1.74
N ARG A 117 12.55 7.79 2.60
CA ARG A 117 11.17 7.29 2.60
C ARG A 117 10.37 8.00 1.52
N VAL A 118 9.41 7.26 0.96
CA VAL A 118 8.58 7.73 -0.16
C VAL A 118 7.15 7.27 0.05
N ILE A 119 6.20 8.17 -0.25
CA ILE A 119 4.77 7.85 -0.27
C ILE A 119 4.34 7.62 -1.71
N TYR A 120 3.59 6.56 -1.93
CA TYR A 120 2.97 6.23 -3.22
C TYR A 120 1.47 6.34 -3.05
N LYS A 121 0.84 7.22 -3.82
CA LYS A 121 -0.62 7.37 -3.81
C LYS A 121 -1.20 6.54 -4.92
N ILE A 122 -2.06 5.59 -4.57
CA ILE A 122 -2.66 4.64 -5.51
C ILE A 122 -4.14 4.96 -5.62
N GLU A 123 -4.57 5.32 -6.82
CA GLU A 123 -5.98 5.54 -7.13
C GLU A 123 -6.63 4.20 -7.46
N PRO A 124 -7.66 3.77 -6.70
CA PRO A 124 -8.40 2.57 -7.04
C PRO A 124 -9.14 2.74 -8.37
N GLN A 125 -9.00 1.77 -9.27
CA GLN A 125 -9.64 1.77 -10.58
C GLN A 125 -10.64 0.63 -10.73
N GLY A 126 -10.49 -0.43 -9.97
CA GLY A 126 -11.42 -1.54 -9.94
C GLY A 126 -11.27 -2.30 -8.64
N ALA A 127 -12.37 -2.82 -8.12
CA ALA A 127 -12.37 -3.60 -6.90
C ALA A 127 -13.13 -4.89 -7.08
N PHE A 128 -12.60 -5.95 -6.47
CA PHE A 128 -13.23 -7.26 -6.40
C PHE A 128 -13.25 -7.68 -4.94
N THR A 129 -14.38 -8.22 -4.47
CA THR A 129 -14.54 -8.58 -3.07
C THR A 129 -15.06 -10.00 -2.93
N MET A 130 -14.72 -10.61 -1.80
CA MET A 130 -15.27 -11.89 -1.36
C MET A 130 -15.56 -11.79 0.15
N GLY A 131 -16.69 -12.34 0.54
CA GLY A 131 -17.14 -12.29 1.95
C GLY A 131 -18.00 -11.04 2.28
#